data_c83fb0144bb87535f59f4745265ba0b0
#
_entry.id   c83fb0144bb87535f59f4745265ba0b0
#
_cell.length_a   1.000
_cell.length_b   1.000
_cell.length_c   1.000
_cell.angle_alpha   90.00
_cell.angle_beta   90.00
_cell.angle_gamma   90.00
#
_symmetry.space_group_name_H-M   'P 1'
#
loop_
_entity.id
_entity.type
_entity.pdbx_description
1 polymer ?
#
loop_
_entity_poly.entity_id
_entity_poly.type
_entity_poly.pdbx_seq_one_letter_code
_entity_poly.pdbx_strand_id
1 'polypeptide(L)'
;DLVLCSRSSGTLQRNDTVLLEAGNGQTQIKRIIGLPGEQVYIDRRTGTVMIDGRELEEDFGTTLPGTYLDYPLTLGTDEYFVLGDNREDSEDSRNYDPVSSSQIKGIIYMTLRSRKTDS
;
A
#
# COMPACT_ATOMS: atom_id res chain seq x y z
N ASP A 1 -8.10 18.29 3.76
CA ASP A 1 -6.72 18.65 3.41
C ASP A 1 -5.78 17.50 3.62
N LEU A 2 -4.75 17.45 2.78
CA LEU A 2 -3.69 16.45 2.92
C LEU A 2 -2.54 17.09 3.67
N VAL A 3 -2.04 16.37 4.67
CA VAL A 3 -0.88 16.80 5.45
C VAL A 3 0.18 15.71 5.31
N LEU A 4 1.37 16.12 4.87
CA LEU A 4 2.48 15.20 4.71
C LEU A 4 3.38 15.31 5.94
N CYS A 5 3.61 14.18 6.59
CA CYS A 5 4.50 14.11 7.75
C CYS A 5 5.59 13.08 7.49
N SER A 6 6.83 13.44 7.81
CA SER A 6 7.94 12.49 7.79
C SER A 6 7.88 11.63 9.04
N ARG A 7 8.24 10.36 8.87
CA ARG A 7 8.28 9.43 9.98
C ARG A 7 9.40 8.44 9.74
N SER A 8 10.00 7.95 10.81
CA SER A 8 11.03 6.93 10.66
C SER A 8 10.40 5.63 10.18
N SER A 9 11.19 4.81 9.51
CA SER A 9 10.68 3.56 8.93
C SER A 9 10.07 2.65 9.98
N GLY A 10 10.56 2.71 11.24
CA GLY A 10 10.05 1.87 12.31
C GLY A 10 8.64 2.21 12.73
N THR A 11 8.08 3.32 12.27
CA THR A 11 6.73 3.74 12.64
C THR A 11 5.72 3.56 11.51
N LEU A 12 6.12 3.00 10.37
CA LEU A 12 5.21 2.74 9.27
C LEU A 12 4.25 1.62 9.64
N GLN A 13 2.97 1.80 9.35
CA GLN A 13 1.93 0.87 9.75
C GLN A 13 1.06 0.50 8.57
N ARG A 14 0.38 -0.65 8.71
CA ARG A 14 -0.59 -1.07 7.71
C ARG A 14 -1.67 0.00 7.56
N ASN A 15 -2.09 0.21 6.33
CA ASN A 15 -3.10 1.18 5.94
C ASN A 15 -2.63 2.64 5.95
N ASP A 16 -1.37 2.90 6.30
CA ASP A 16 -0.81 4.23 6.10
C ASP A 16 -0.83 4.58 4.61
N THR A 17 -1.27 5.78 4.31
CA THR A 17 -1.14 6.33 2.96
C THR A 17 0.18 7.06 2.89
N VAL A 18 1.02 6.71 1.92
CA VAL A 18 2.38 7.21 1.86
C VAL A 18 2.67 7.85 0.53
N LEU A 19 3.59 8.81 0.57
CA LEU A 19 4.21 9.37 -0.62
C LEU A 19 5.48 8.59 -0.85
N LEU A 20 5.61 7.98 -2.01
CA LEU A 20 6.79 7.19 -2.30
C LEU A 20 7.38 7.56 -3.65
N GLU A 21 8.65 7.24 -3.80
CA GLU A 21 9.35 7.36 -5.05
C GLU A 21 9.48 5.96 -5.62
N ALA A 22 8.77 5.68 -6.71
CA ALA A 22 8.82 4.38 -7.35
C ALA A 22 10.18 4.18 -8.05
N GLY A 23 10.46 2.93 -8.44
CA GLY A 23 11.73 2.60 -9.06
C GLY A 23 12.02 3.34 -10.36
N ASN A 24 10.97 3.85 -11.03
CA ASN A 24 11.12 4.64 -12.24
C ASN A 24 11.33 6.13 -11.96
N GLY A 25 11.50 6.51 -10.70
CA GLY A 25 11.69 7.91 -10.30
C GLY A 25 10.42 8.72 -10.14
N GLN A 26 9.27 8.11 -10.39
CA GLN A 26 8.00 8.81 -10.24
C GLN A 26 7.56 8.85 -8.80
N THR A 27 7.00 9.97 -8.40
CA THR A 27 6.40 10.13 -7.08
C THR A 27 4.95 9.66 -7.15
N GLN A 28 4.57 8.80 -6.21
CA GLN A 28 3.24 8.20 -6.19
C GLN A 28 2.69 8.21 -4.78
N ILE A 29 1.36 8.17 -4.69
CA ILE A 29 0.66 8.05 -3.41
C ILE A 29 0.03 6.67 -3.39
N LYS A 30 0.39 5.85 -2.41
CA LYS A 30 -0.07 4.47 -2.29
C LYS A 30 -0.36 4.16 -0.83
N ARG A 31 -1.04 3.04 -0.61
CA ARG A 31 -1.38 2.58 0.74
C ARG A 31 -0.54 1.37 1.08
N ILE A 32 0.02 1.36 2.30
CA ILE A 32 0.78 0.20 2.79
C ILE A 32 -0.20 -0.91 3.13
N ILE A 33 -0.01 -2.06 2.52
CA ILE A 33 -0.85 -3.24 2.71
C ILE A 33 -0.09 -4.34 3.43
N GLY A 34 1.16 -4.58 3.06
CA GLY A 34 1.99 -5.59 3.70
C GLY A 34 3.19 -4.98 4.38
N LEU A 35 3.56 -5.52 5.52
CA LEU A 35 4.69 -5.06 6.34
C LEU A 35 5.84 -6.04 6.23
N PRO A 36 7.08 -5.63 6.58
CA PRO A 36 8.23 -6.53 6.50
C PRO A 36 7.97 -7.84 7.24
N GLY A 37 8.38 -8.94 6.61
CA GLY A 37 8.22 -10.27 7.16
C GLY A 37 6.89 -10.91 6.93
N GLU A 38 5.91 -10.20 6.43
CA GLU A 38 4.58 -10.75 6.20
C GLU A 38 4.49 -11.44 4.86
N GLN A 39 3.55 -12.37 4.76
CA GLN A 39 3.26 -13.05 3.52
C GLN A 39 2.01 -12.45 2.90
N VAL A 40 2.13 -12.05 1.63
CA VAL A 40 1.03 -11.45 0.88
C VAL A 40 0.49 -12.47 -0.10
N TYR A 41 -0.81 -12.64 -0.15
CA TYR A 41 -1.47 -13.48 -1.13
C TYR A 41 -2.68 -12.73 -1.68
N ILE A 42 -2.86 -12.76 -2.98
CA ILE A 42 -4.03 -12.16 -3.63
C ILE A 42 -4.76 -13.27 -4.36
N ASP A 43 -5.99 -13.53 -3.93
CA ASP A 43 -6.80 -14.59 -4.51
C ASP A 43 -7.34 -14.13 -5.86
N ARG A 44 -6.90 -14.82 -6.93
CA ARG A 44 -7.29 -14.46 -8.30
C ARG A 44 -8.78 -14.62 -8.52
N ARG A 45 -9.41 -15.57 -7.83
CA ARG A 45 -10.83 -15.86 -8.06
C ARG A 45 -11.74 -14.86 -7.36
N THR A 46 -11.36 -14.42 -6.16
CA THR A 46 -12.22 -13.56 -5.36
C THR A 46 -11.78 -12.11 -5.34
N GLY A 47 -10.52 -11.84 -5.72
CA GLY A 47 -9.98 -10.49 -5.64
C GLY A 47 -9.70 -10.05 -4.23
N THR A 48 -9.48 -10.99 -3.32
CA THR A 48 -9.26 -10.73 -1.91
C THR A 48 -7.77 -10.72 -1.60
N VAL A 49 -7.34 -9.73 -0.83
CA VAL A 49 -5.96 -9.65 -0.35
C VAL A 49 -5.87 -10.31 1.01
N MET A 50 -4.88 -11.18 1.19
CA MET A 50 -4.68 -11.90 2.43
C MET A 50 -3.27 -11.63 2.95
N ILE A 51 -3.16 -11.35 4.23
CA ILE A 51 -1.89 -11.12 4.90
C ILE A 51 -1.72 -12.21 5.96
N ASP A 52 -0.65 -12.99 5.83
CA ASP A 52 -0.35 -14.11 6.73
C ASP A 52 -1.54 -15.05 6.86
N GLY A 53 -2.23 -15.29 5.73
CA GLY A 53 -3.35 -16.22 5.69
C GLY A 53 -4.67 -15.65 6.17
N ARG A 54 -4.72 -14.37 6.51
CA ARG A 54 -5.96 -13.74 6.98
C ARG A 54 -6.43 -12.74 5.96
N GLU A 55 -7.72 -12.76 5.70
CA GLU A 55 -8.33 -11.81 4.79
C GLU A 55 -8.22 -10.41 5.35
N LEU A 56 -7.70 -9.49 4.52
CA LEU A 56 -7.57 -8.10 4.92
C LEU A 56 -8.93 -7.42 4.81
N GLU A 57 -9.35 -6.78 5.89
CA GLU A 57 -10.60 -6.02 5.88
C GLU A 57 -10.35 -4.68 5.22
N GLU A 58 -10.97 -4.48 4.07
CA GLU A 58 -10.80 -3.24 3.33
C GLU A 58 -11.98 -3.08 2.38
N ASP A 59 -12.18 -1.85 1.93
CA ASP A 59 -13.34 -1.50 1.10
C ASP A 59 -12.86 -0.81 -0.18
N PHE A 60 -11.98 -1.48 -0.93
CA PHE A 60 -11.45 -0.92 -2.16
C PHE A 60 -11.84 -1.75 -3.39
N GLY A 61 -12.79 -2.66 -3.23
CA GLY A 61 -13.25 -3.51 -4.30
C GLY A 61 -12.30 -4.65 -4.61
N THR A 62 -12.38 -5.15 -5.82
CA THR A 62 -11.62 -6.32 -6.25
C THR A 62 -10.18 -5.96 -6.54
N THR A 63 -9.26 -6.75 -5.99
CA THR A 63 -7.83 -6.61 -6.25
C THR A 63 -7.38 -7.81 -7.06
N LEU A 64 -6.94 -7.58 -8.29
CA LEU A 64 -6.39 -8.66 -9.12
C LEU A 64 -4.88 -8.71 -8.92
N PRO A 65 -4.31 -9.94 -8.87
CA PRO A 65 -2.88 -10.08 -8.57
C PRO A 65 -1.96 -9.67 -9.71
N GLY A 66 -2.46 -9.57 -10.93
CA GLY A 66 -1.59 -9.36 -12.08
C GLY A 66 -0.78 -10.60 -12.39
N THR A 67 0.26 -10.44 -13.19
CA THR A 67 1.08 -11.57 -13.63
C THR A 67 2.57 -11.37 -13.39
N TYR A 68 2.96 -10.25 -12.78
CA TYR A 68 4.36 -9.93 -12.60
C TYR A 68 4.98 -10.66 -11.40
N LEU A 69 4.26 -10.72 -10.29
CA LEU A 69 4.76 -11.36 -9.07
C LEU A 69 4.10 -12.72 -8.88
N ASP A 70 4.82 -13.63 -8.24
CA ASP A 70 4.28 -14.91 -7.82
C ASP A 70 3.78 -14.79 -6.39
N TYR A 71 2.62 -15.38 -6.13
CA TYR A 71 2.02 -15.39 -4.80
C TYR A 71 1.89 -16.82 -4.32
N PRO A 72 2.03 -17.08 -3.02
CA PRO A 72 2.26 -16.11 -1.95
C PRO A 72 3.64 -15.49 -2.02
N LEU A 73 3.72 -14.24 -1.60
CA LEU A 73 4.95 -13.47 -1.62
C LEU A 73 5.33 -13.13 -0.18
N THR A 74 6.54 -13.52 0.24
CA THR A 74 7.03 -13.20 1.58
C THR A 74 7.89 -11.95 1.50
N LEU A 75 7.54 -10.95 2.30
CA LEU A 75 8.25 -9.68 2.30
C LEU A 75 9.52 -9.80 3.15
N GLY A 76 10.60 -9.20 2.66
CA GLY A 76 11.87 -9.14 3.37
C GLY A 76 11.84 -8.16 4.53
N THR A 77 13.01 -7.97 5.14
CA THR A 77 13.12 -7.18 6.37
C THR A 77 12.89 -5.69 6.17
N ASP A 78 12.98 -5.20 4.93
CA ASP A 78 12.73 -3.80 4.63
C ASP A 78 11.89 -3.70 3.36
N GLU A 79 10.90 -4.57 3.26
CA GLU A 79 10.01 -4.57 2.11
C GLU A 79 8.59 -4.32 2.55
N TYR A 80 7.94 -3.41 1.86
CA TYR A 80 6.55 -3.04 2.10
C TYR A 80 5.77 -3.28 0.82
N PHE A 81 4.61 -3.91 0.93
CA PHE A 81 3.75 -4.13 -0.22
C PHE A 81 2.72 -3.01 -0.26
N VAL A 82 2.71 -2.24 -1.35
CA VAL A 82 1.83 -1.08 -1.46
C VAL A 82 0.85 -1.29 -2.61
N LEU A 83 -0.36 -0.80 -2.41
CA LEU A 83 -1.41 -0.85 -3.43
C LEU A 83 -2.03 0.53 -3.57
N GLY A 84 -2.45 0.86 -4.78
CA GLY A 84 -3.28 2.02 -4.99
C GLY A 84 -4.71 1.75 -4.53
N ASP A 85 -5.39 2.80 -4.09
CA ASP A 85 -6.77 2.63 -3.63
C ASP A 85 -7.71 2.30 -4.79
N ASN A 86 -7.41 2.81 -5.98
CA ASN A 86 -8.16 2.39 -7.18
C ASN A 86 -7.55 1.09 -7.69
N ARG A 87 -7.98 -0.03 -7.10
CA ARG A 87 -7.35 -1.34 -7.31
C ARG A 87 -7.43 -1.82 -8.75
N GLU A 88 -8.41 -1.36 -9.50
CA GLU A 88 -8.58 -1.81 -10.88
C GLU A 88 -7.75 -1.00 -11.87
N ASP A 89 -7.20 0.14 -11.43
CA ASP A 89 -6.45 1.01 -12.33
C ASP A 89 -5.33 1.68 -11.56
N SER A 90 -4.34 0.90 -11.14
CA SER A 90 -3.25 1.38 -10.33
C SER A 90 -1.97 0.62 -10.68
N GLU A 91 -0.87 1.36 -10.78
CA GLU A 91 0.47 0.76 -10.81
C GLU A 91 1.03 0.79 -9.40
N ASP A 92 1.34 -0.37 -8.88
CA ASP A 92 1.77 -0.49 -7.49
C ASP A 92 2.67 -1.72 -7.35
N SER A 93 2.81 -2.27 -6.12
CA SER A 93 3.71 -3.41 -5.91
C SER A 93 3.38 -4.61 -6.79
N ARG A 94 2.14 -4.72 -7.25
CA ARG A 94 1.79 -5.80 -8.18
C ARG A 94 2.55 -5.69 -9.50
N ASN A 95 3.02 -4.51 -9.83
CA ASN A 95 3.64 -4.20 -11.12
C ASN A 95 5.14 -3.94 -11.02
N TYR A 96 5.65 -3.51 -9.85
CA TYR A 96 7.05 -3.07 -9.77
C TYR A 96 7.79 -3.53 -8.51
N ASP A 97 7.29 -4.55 -7.81
CA ASP A 97 7.91 -5.12 -6.61
C ASP A 97 7.56 -4.34 -5.33
N PRO A 98 7.71 -4.99 -4.18
CA PRO A 98 7.63 -4.28 -2.91
C PRO A 98 8.65 -3.15 -2.83
N VAL A 99 8.34 -2.14 -2.05
CA VAL A 99 9.19 -0.97 -1.91
C VAL A 99 9.93 -1.02 -0.59
N SER A 100 11.09 -0.36 -0.55
CA SER A 100 11.86 -0.24 0.69
C SER A 100 11.48 1.02 1.44
N SER A 101 11.87 1.07 2.73
CA SER A 101 11.59 2.25 3.53
C SER A 101 12.26 3.51 2.96
N SER A 102 13.40 3.34 2.27
CA SER A 102 14.10 4.49 1.70
C SER A 102 13.30 5.13 0.56
N GLN A 103 12.38 4.39 -0.06
CA GLN A 103 11.53 4.92 -1.10
C GLN A 103 10.30 5.67 -0.55
N ILE A 104 10.00 5.47 0.72
CA ILE A 104 8.84 6.10 1.35
C ILE A 104 9.27 7.43 1.92
N LYS A 105 8.74 8.51 1.36
CA LYS A 105 9.20 9.87 1.68
C LYS A 105 8.39 10.52 2.78
N GLY A 106 7.20 10.01 3.05
CA GLY A 106 6.40 10.55 4.14
C GLY A 106 5.05 9.90 4.20
N ILE A 107 4.32 10.19 5.25
CA ILE A 107 2.98 9.69 5.47
C ILE A 107 2.01 10.83 5.23
N ILE A 108 0.94 10.53 4.52
CA ILE A 108 -0.07 11.51 4.18
C ILE A 108 -1.26 11.29 5.09
N TYR A 109 -1.63 12.32 5.81
CA TYR A 109 -2.81 12.31 6.64
C TYR A 109 -3.91 13.09 5.95
N MET A 110 -5.12 12.53 5.99
CA MET A 110 -6.29 13.23 5.51
C MET A 110 -6.93 13.90 6.70
N THR A 111 -6.93 15.23 6.72
CA THR A 111 -7.55 15.96 7.80
C THR A 111 -9.00 16.19 7.45
N LEU A 112 -9.89 15.78 8.33
CA LEU A 112 -11.31 16.05 8.14
C LEU A 112 -11.59 17.48 8.52
N ARG A 113 -11.86 18.28 7.53
CA ARG A 113 -12.30 19.62 7.76
C ARG A 113 -13.78 19.60 7.88
N SER A 114 -14.27 20.18 8.96
CA SER A 114 -15.68 20.37 8.95
C SER A 114 -16.01 21.47 7.98
N ARG A 115 -16.66 21.18 7.15
CA ARG A 115 -17.00 22.05 6.10
C ARG A 115 -18.41 22.54 6.29
N LYS A 116 -17.59 21.58 6.65
CA LYS A 116 -18.24 21.48 6.88
C LYS A 116 -18.80 21.87 7.44
N THR A 117 -18.64 21.96 7.50
CA THR A 117 -19.01 22.20 7.90
C THR A 117 -19.30 22.56 7.77
N ASP A 118 -19.09 22.50 7.38
CA ASP A 118 -19.44 22.73 7.15
C ASP A 118 -20.01 22.51 7.28
N SER A 119 -20.00 22.24 7.33
CA SER A 119 -20.56 22.10 7.44
C SER A 119 -20.88 22.23 7.65
#